data_413d8ac6e0d3fe79c59fd2efd485ddfb
#
_entry.id   413d8ac6e0d3fe79c59fd2efd485ddfb
#
_cell.length_a   1.000
_cell.length_b   1.000
_cell.length_c   1.000
_cell.angle_alpha   90.00
_cell.angle_beta   90.00
_cell.angle_gamma   90.00
#
_symmetry.space_group_name_H-M   'P 1'
#
loop_
_entity.id
_entity.type
_entity.pdbx_description
1 polymer ?
#
loop_
_entity_poly.entity_id
_entity_poly.type
_entity_poly.pdbx_seq_one_letter_code
_entity_poly.pdbx_strand_id
1 'polypeptide(L)'
;MNNKNLFRVGCLDLGSNALKYKQYRIIKNEASLKPELETYKRIPIRLGTDVFNKGKIKKKTIKKIENQLSALLKQLESKNVKFIGGFATSAMRTAGNGKEVCDFLNQSFDINLKILSGEEEADLLLFLTKKYPEDGSHLFVDVGGGSTEFFYSLNKIKTSKSFNL
;
A
#
# COMPACT_ATOMS: atom_id res chain seq x y z
N MET A 1 -25.78 -12.06 19.83
CA MET A 1 -25.20 -12.08 18.49
C MET A 1 -23.76 -12.56 18.61
N ASN A 2 -23.41 -13.70 17.98
CA ASN A 2 -22.10 -14.34 18.15
C ASN A 2 -20.97 -13.50 17.52
N ASN A 3 -20.12 -12.86 18.34
CA ASN A 3 -18.97 -12.05 17.94
C ASN A 3 -17.82 -12.85 17.28
N LYS A 4 -17.99 -14.15 17.02
CA LYS A 4 -16.93 -15.02 16.48
C LYS A 4 -16.53 -14.75 15.02
N ASN A 5 -17.29 -13.94 14.29
CA ASN A 5 -17.09 -13.70 12.86
C ASN A 5 -16.65 -12.27 12.54
N LEU A 6 -16.23 -11.49 13.53
CA LEU A 6 -15.78 -10.11 13.37
C LEU A 6 -14.34 -9.96 13.83
N PHE A 7 -13.47 -9.47 12.95
CA PHE A 7 -12.10 -9.09 13.32
C PHE A 7 -11.65 -7.84 12.58
N ARG A 8 -10.61 -7.20 13.09
CA ARG A 8 -10.03 -5.98 12.50
C ARG A 8 -8.66 -6.24 11.98
N VAL A 9 -8.37 -5.69 10.80
CA VAL A 9 -7.04 -5.74 10.17
C VAL A 9 -6.58 -4.36 9.77
N GLY A 10 -5.27 -4.13 9.86
CA GLY A 10 -4.62 -2.90 9.40
C GLY A 10 -3.58 -3.20 8.34
N CYS A 11 -3.48 -2.36 7.32
CA CYS A 11 -2.46 -2.44 6.28
C CYS A 11 -1.87 -1.07 5.94
N LEU A 12 -0.67 -1.09 5.33
CA LEU A 12 0.09 0.09 4.95
C LEU A 12 0.29 0.17 3.44
N ASP A 13 0.35 1.42 2.95
CA ASP A 13 0.87 1.81 1.64
C ASP A 13 1.91 2.92 1.85
N LEU A 14 3.19 2.61 1.61
CA LEU A 14 4.30 3.54 1.69
C LEU A 14 4.65 4.05 0.29
N GLY A 15 3.94 5.08 -0.14
CA GLY A 15 4.13 5.74 -1.42
C GLY A 15 5.19 6.83 -1.40
N SER A 16 5.47 7.42 -2.57
CA SER A 16 6.47 8.49 -2.74
C SER A 16 6.17 9.74 -1.91
N ASN A 17 4.91 10.09 -1.69
CA ASN A 17 4.51 11.31 -0.96
C ASN A 17 4.12 11.05 0.49
N ALA A 18 3.52 9.90 0.78
CA ALA A 18 2.91 9.65 2.09
C ALA A 18 2.91 8.16 2.44
N LEU A 19 2.92 7.90 3.74
CA LEU A 19 2.51 6.64 4.32
C LEU A 19 0.99 6.71 4.51
N LYS A 20 0.28 5.80 3.90
CA LYS A 20 -1.16 5.63 4.06
C LYS A 20 -1.42 4.39 4.89
N TYR A 21 -2.33 4.51 5.84
CA TYR A 21 -2.79 3.41 6.67
C TYR A 21 -4.28 3.24 6.49
N LYS A 22 -4.72 2.00 6.29
CA LYS A 22 -6.13 1.63 6.25
C LYS A 22 -6.41 0.54 7.26
N GLN A 23 -7.50 0.70 8.00
CA GLN A 23 -8.03 -0.30 8.91
C GLN A 23 -9.41 -0.73 8.43
N TYR A 24 -9.59 -2.04 8.38
CA TYR A 24 -10.85 -2.65 7.97
C TYR A 24 -11.43 -3.50 9.10
N ARG A 25 -12.72 -3.41 9.24
CA ARG A 25 -13.53 -4.39 9.93
C ARG A 25 -13.89 -5.48 8.93
N ILE A 26 -13.56 -6.72 9.24
CA ILE A 26 -13.88 -7.88 8.40
C ILE A 26 -15.03 -8.64 9.01
N ILE A 27 -16.11 -8.76 8.26
CA ILE A 27 -17.25 -9.59 8.61
C ILE A 27 -17.11 -10.90 7.83
N LYS A 28 -16.95 -12.00 8.55
CA LYS A 28 -16.86 -13.34 7.97
C LYS A 28 -18.24 -13.98 7.98
N ASN A 29 -18.80 -14.22 6.79
CA ASN A 29 -19.98 -15.05 6.58
C ASN A 29 -19.55 -16.41 6.01
N GLU A 30 -20.44 -17.40 5.98
CA GLU A 30 -20.14 -18.75 5.46
C GLU A 30 -19.61 -18.74 4.02
N ALA A 31 -20.03 -17.78 3.19
CA ALA A 31 -19.69 -17.69 1.77
C ALA A 31 -18.68 -16.57 1.42
N SER A 32 -18.36 -15.62 2.33
CA SER A 32 -17.56 -14.45 1.96
C SER A 32 -16.92 -13.72 3.14
N LEU A 33 -15.84 -12.98 2.82
CA LEU A 33 -15.24 -11.98 3.69
C LEU A 33 -15.64 -10.59 3.17
N LYS A 34 -16.36 -9.81 3.98
CA LYS A 34 -16.76 -8.45 3.62
C LYS A 34 -15.90 -7.45 4.38
N PRO A 35 -14.97 -6.74 3.71
CA PRO A 35 -14.20 -5.68 4.33
C PRO A 35 -14.99 -4.37 4.36
N GLU A 36 -15.04 -3.74 5.53
CA GLU A 36 -15.58 -2.40 5.71
C GLU A 36 -14.50 -1.47 6.25
N LEU A 37 -14.23 -0.37 5.54
CA LEU A 37 -13.22 0.60 5.95
C LEU A 37 -13.68 1.33 7.21
N GLU A 38 -12.91 1.21 8.30
CA GLU A 38 -13.17 1.91 9.58
C GLU A 38 -12.28 3.14 9.76
N THR A 39 -11.03 3.07 9.30
CA THR A 39 -10.06 4.15 9.50
C THR A 39 -9.18 4.31 8.28
N TYR A 40 -8.96 5.55 7.89
CA TYR A 40 -7.96 5.94 6.91
C TYR A 40 -7.09 7.06 7.49
N LYS A 41 -5.76 6.87 7.42
CA LYS A 41 -4.78 7.90 7.78
C LYS A 41 -3.80 8.11 6.62
N ARG A 42 -3.47 9.35 6.36
CA ARG A 42 -2.43 9.75 5.40
C ARG A 42 -1.41 10.63 6.11
N ILE A 43 -0.18 10.15 6.19
CA ILE A 43 0.92 10.80 6.90
C ILE A 43 1.95 11.25 5.86
N PRO A 44 2.18 12.57 5.68
CA PRO A 44 3.15 13.06 4.71
C PRO A 44 4.57 12.65 5.10
N ILE A 45 5.22 11.82 4.30
CA ILE A 45 6.62 11.40 4.47
C ILE A 45 7.52 12.14 3.48
N ARG A 46 7.06 12.30 2.22
CA ARG A 46 7.79 12.91 1.10
C ARG A 46 9.06 12.15 0.72
N LEU A 47 8.97 10.84 0.70
CA LEU A 47 10.07 9.93 0.36
C LEU A 47 10.63 10.22 -1.03
N GLY A 48 9.76 10.52 -1.99
CA GLY A 48 10.13 10.90 -3.35
C GLY A 48 11.05 12.12 -3.42
N THR A 49 10.89 13.10 -2.53
CA THR A 49 11.79 14.27 -2.48
C THR A 49 13.25 13.90 -2.22
N ASP A 50 13.50 12.90 -1.38
CA ASP A 50 14.85 12.41 -1.13
C ASP A 50 15.37 11.63 -2.33
N VAL A 51 14.57 10.69 -2.84
CA VAL A 51 14.98 9.72 -3.84
C VAL A 51 15.20 10.37 -5.20
N PHE A 52 14.25 11.18 -5.67
CA PHE A 52 14.35 11.83 -6.98
C PHE A 52 15.42 12.92 -7.04
N ASN A 53 15.79 13.54 -5.90
CA ASN A 53 16.86 14.52 -5.84
C ASN A 53 18.25 13.93 -5.51
N LYS A 54 18.31 12.82 -4.76
CA LYS A 54 19.57 12.28 -4.19
C LYS A 54 19.80 10.80 -4.48
N GLY A 55 18.90 10.12 -5.17
CA GLY A 55 18.97 8.70 -5.47
C GLY A 55 18.82 7.77 -4.27
N LYS A 56 18.62 8.30 -3.06
CA LYS A 56 18.55 7.51 -1.82
C LYS A 56 17.69 8.16 -0.75
N ILE A 57 17.18 7.35 0.17
CA ILE A 57 16.40 7.77 1.32
C ILE A 57 17.35 8.26 2.41
N LYS A 58 17.13 9.49 2.92
CA LYS A 58 17.95 10.08 3.98
C LYS A 58 17.63 9.48 5.34
N LYS A 59 18.65 9.44 6.23
CA LYS A 59 18.49 8.98 7.62
C LYS A 59 17.35 9.69 8.37
N LYS A 60 17.18 11.00 8.16
CA LYS A 60 16.08 11.78 8.76
C LYS A 60 14.70 11.26 8.32
N THR A 61 14.54 10.89 7.06
CA THR A 61 13.30 10.37 6.52
C THR A 61 13.03 8.95 7.03
N ILE A 62 14.06 8.10 7.10
CA ILE A 62 13.98 6.79 7.73
C ILE A 62 13.49 6.93 9.17
N LYS A 63 14.11 7.81 9.96
CA LYS A 63 13.71 8.05 11.35
C LYS A 63 12.26 8.54 11.49
N LYS A 64 11.81 9.35 10.54
CA LYS A 64 10.40 9.77 10.48
C LYS A 64 9.46 8.58 10.24
N ILE A 65 9.82 7.68 9.32
CA ILE A 65 9.04 6.46 9.07
C ILE A 65 8.99 5.58 10.32
N GLU A 66 10.15 5.32 10.96
CA GLU A 66 10.22 4.55 12.22
C GLU A 66 9.29 5.10 13.29
N ASN A 67 9.34 6.41 13.53
CA ASN A 67 8.50 7.06 14.55
C ASN A 67 7.00 6.89 14.25
N GLN A 68 6.61 7.00 12.98
CA GLN A 68 5.22 6.83 12.56
C GLN A 68 4.77 5.37 12.66
N LEU A 69 5.62 4.42 12.28
CA LEU A 69 5.33 2.99 12.41
C LEU A 69 5.21 2.60 13.89
N SER A 70 6.15 3.02 14.74
CA SER A 70 6.09 2.75 16.17
C SER A 70 4.78 3.24 16.80
N ALA A 71 4.41 4.50 16.54
CA ALA A 71 3.17 5.07 17.05
C ALA A 71 1.93 4.34 16.53
N LEU A 72 1.94 3.96 15.24
CA LEU A 72 0.84 3.25 14.63
C LEU A 72 0.67 1.86 15.22
N LEU A 73 1.74 1.05 15.28
CA LEU A 73 1.68 -0.34 15.77
C LEU A 73 1.22 -0.39 17.24
N LYS A 74 1.69 0.51 18.10
CA LYS A 74 1.18 0.66 19.47
C LYS A 74 -0.32 0.95 19.52
N GLN A 75 -0.80 1.83 18.62
CA GLN A 75 -2.23 2.12 18.52
C GLN A 75 -3.04 0.91 18.05
N LEU A 76 -2.51 0.09 17.15
CA LEU A 76 -3.18 -1.11 16.66
C LEU A 76 -3.30 -2.18 17.75
N GLU A 77 -2.22 -2.39 18.48
CA GLU A 77 -2.18 -3.31 19.62
C GLU A 77 -3.23 -2.92 20.67
N SER A 78 -3.27 -1.65 21.08
CA SER A 78 -4.24 -1.14 22.06
C SER A 78 -5.70 -1.28 21.63
N LYS A 79 -5.96 -1.39 20.32
CA LYS A 79 -7.31 -1.54 19.74
C LYS A 79 -7.63 -2.97 19.28
N ASN A 80 -6.74 -3.92 19.56
CA ASN A 80 -6.85 -5.31 19.10
C ASN A 80 -7.07 -5.40 17.57
N VAL A 81 -6.26 -4.64 16.81
CA VAL A 81 -6.24 -4.65 15.34
C VAL A 81 -5.03 -5.44 14.88
N LYS A 82 -5.24 -6.51 14.13
CA LYS A 82 -4.15 -7.30 13.55
C LYS A 82 -3.51 -6.55 12.39
N PHE A 83 -2.21 -6.23 12.50
CA PHE A 83 -1.46 -5.74 11.35
C PHE A 83 -1.14 -6.89 10.39
N ILE A 84 -1.50 -6.75 9.11
CA ILE A 84 -1.36 -7.81 8.10
C ILE A 84 -0.24 -7.56 7.10
N GLY A 85 0.46 -6.41 7.19
CA GLY A 85 1.53 -6.03 6.29
C GLY A 85 1.24 -4.80 5.46
N GLY A 86 2.02 -4.59 4.43
CA GLY A 86 1.88 -3.43 3.56
C GLY A 86 2.72 -3.51 2.31
N PHE A 87 2.58 -2.46 1.50
CA PHE A 87 3.36 -2.29 0.28
C PHE A 87 4.16 -1.00 0.32
N ALA A 88 5.33 -1.02 -0.31
CA ALA A 88 6.11 0.15 -0.65
C ALA A 88 6.23 0.21 -2.18
N THR A 89 6.15 1.42 -2.74
CA THR A 89 6.01 1.57 -4.18
C THR A 89 7.15 2.40 -4.79
N SER A 90 6.92 3.15 -5.84
CA SER A 90 7.90 3.79 -6.73
C SER A 90 9.14 4.36 -6.02
N ALA A 91 9.02 5.27 -5.05
CA ALA A 91 10.20 5.87 -4.42
C ALA A 91 11.06 4.86 -3.65
N MET A 92 10.45 3.88 -2.94
CA MET A 92 11.20 2.83 -2.26
C MET A 92 11.89 1.90 -3.29
N ARG A 93 11.21 1.58 -4.38
CA ARG A 93 11.71 0.75 -5.48
C ARG A 93 12.91 1.40 -6.18
N THR A 94 12.85 2.71 -6.42
CA THR A 94 13.88 3.47 -7.15
C THR A 94 15.08 3.84 -6.27
N ALA A 95 14.92 3.92 -4.96
CA ALA A 95 15.99 4.31 -4.05
C ALA A 95 17.14 3.30 -4.05
N GLY A 96 18.39 3.78 -4.19
CA GLY A 96 19.59 2.94 -4.12
C GLY A 96 19.75 2.17 -2.81
N ASN A 97 19.14 2.68 -1.70
CA ASN A 97 19.10 2.00 -0.40
C ASN A 97 17.68 1.52 -0.03
N GLY A 98 16.76 1.42 -1.00
CA GLY A 98 15.36 1.10 -0.73
C GLY A 98 15.18 -0.29 -0.13
N LYS A 99 15.86 -1.30 -0.67
CA LYS A 99 15.81 -2.66 -0.15
C LYS A 99 16.33 -2.74 1.28
N GLU A 100 17.49 -2.13 1.56
CA GLU A 100 18.07 -2.10 2.91
C GLU A 100 17.14 -1.45 3.92
N VAL A 101 16.51 -0.32 3.55
CA VAL A 101 15.54 0.38 4.39
C VAL A 101 14.29 -0.48 4.63
N CYS A 102 13.79 -1.15 3.61
CA CYS A 102 12.63 -2.04 3.72
C CYS A 102 12.94 -3.22 4.67
N ASP A 103 14.08 -3.89 4.47
CA ASP A 103 14.53 -5.00 5.30
C ASP A 103 14.72 -4.55 6.76
N PHE A 104 15.33 -3.37 6.97
CA PHE A 104 15.50 -2.77 8.30
C PHE A 104 14.15 -2.52 8.99
N LEU A 105 13.17 -1.94 8.29
CA LEU A 105 11.84 -1.70 8.83
C LEU A 105 11.12 -3.02 9.18
N ASN A 106 11.21 -4.02 8.32
CA ASN A 106 10.63 -5.33 8.55
C ASN A 106 11.20 -5.99 9.82
N GLN A 107 12.54 -5.98 9.98
CA GLN A 107 13.21 -6.55 11.14
C GLN A 107 12.93 -5.76 12.43
N SER A 108 12.97 -4.41 12.36
CA SER A 108 12.82 -3.55 13.55
C SER A 108 11.41 -3.56 14.12
N PHE A 109 10.41 -3.82 13.32
CA PHE A 109 8.99 -3.74 13.70
C PHE A 109 8.24 -5.06 13.58
N ASP A 110 8.93 -6.14 13.20
CA ASP A 110 8.31 -7.46 12.93
C ASP A 110 7.09 -7.34 12.01
N ILE A 111 7.28 -6.62 10.89
CA ILE A 111 6.22 -6.39 9.90
C ILE A 111 6.58 -7.03 8.55
N ASN A 112 5.57 -7.18 7.69
CA ASN A 112 5.75 -7.63 6.32
C ASN A 112 5.44 -6.48 5.35
N LEU A 113 6.45 -5.64 5.07
CA LEU A 113 6.41 -4.61 4.06
C LEU A 113 7.10 -5.14 2.79
N LYS A 114 6.39 -5.20 1.66
CA LYS A 114 6.89 -5.67 0.38
C LYS A 114 7.07 -4.48 -0.58
N ILE A 115 8.24 -4.39 -1.25
CA ILE A 115 8.41 -3.45 -2.37
C ILE A 115 7.78 -4.07 -3.61
N LEU A 116 6.79 -3.40 -4.18
CA LEU A 116 6.13 -3.83 -5.41
C LEU A 116 6.94 -3.41 -6.64
N SER A 117 6.99 -4.29 -7.64
CA SER A 117 7.38 -3.89 -8.99
C SER A 117 6.33 -2.94 -9.60
N GLY A 118 6.69 -2.24 -10.69
CA GLY A 118 5.72 -1.41 -11.41
C GLY A 118 4.57 -2.25 -12.00
N GLU A 119 4.88 -3.45 -12.46
CA GLU A 119 3.89 -4.40 -12.99
C GLU A 119 2.95 -4.90 -11.89
N GLU A 120 3.49 -5.31 -10.73
CA GLU A 120 2.66 -5.70 -9.58
C GLU A 120 1.75 -4.56 -9.11
N GLU A 121 2.25 -3.31 -9.12
CA GLU A 121 1.48 -2.11 -8.75
C GLU A 121 0.34 -1.87 -9.77
N ALA A 122 0.64 -1.97 -11.07
CA ALA A 122 -0.36 -1.86 -12.13
C ALA A 122 -1.40 -2.99 -12.09
N ASP A 123 -0.99 -4.21 -11.77
CA ASP A 123 -1.89 -5.36 -11.66
C ASP A 123 -2.89 -5.23 -10.49
N LEU A 124 -2.55 -4.46 -9.44
CA LEU A 124 -3.50 -4.16 -8.38
C LEU A 124 -4.72 -3.38 -8.88
N LEU A 125 -4.59 -2.63 -9.98
CA LEU A 125 -5.71 -1.93 -10.61
C LEU A 125 -6.76 -2.93 -11.16
N LEU A 126 -6.37 -4.18 -11.45
CA LEU A 126 -7.29 -5.25 -11.86
C LEU A 126 -8.42 -5.47 -10.85
N PHE A 127 -8.14 -5.30 -9.55
CA PHE A 127 -9.17 -5.43 -8.53
C PHE A 127 -10.24 -4.35 -8.62
N LEU A 128 -9.89 -3.18 -9.15
CA LEU A 128 -10.84 -2.08 -9.36
C LEU A 128 -11.82 -2.40 -10.48
N THR A 129 -11.38 -3.17 -11.48
CA THR A 129 -12.20 -3.50 -12.66
C THR A 129 -13.38 -4.42 -12.34
N LYS A 130 -13.32 -5.17 -11.24
CA LYS A 130 -14.43 -6.04 -10.80
C LYS A 130 -15.74 -5.29 -10.51
N LYS A 131 -15.68 -3.98 -10.39
CA LYS A 131 -16.86 -3.11 -10.17
C LYS A 131 -17.49 -2.60 -11.47
N TYR A 132 -16.84 -2.85 -12.60
CA TYR A 132 -17.27 -2.36 -13.92
C TYR A 132 -17.67 -3.54 -14.81
N PRO A 133 -18.61 -3.33 -15.73
CA PRO A 133 -18.99 -4.36 -16.69
C PRO A 133 -17.81 -4.89 -17.49
N GLU A 134 -17.83 -6.16 -17.85
CA GLU A 134 -16.77 -6.76 -18.67
C GLU A 134 -16.88 -6.39 -20.16
N ASP A 135 -18.03 -5.89 -20.58
CA ASP A 135 -18.30 -5.37 -21.90
C ASP A 135 -17.88 -3.91 -22.03
N GLY A 136 -17.30 -3.59 -23.16
CA GLY A 136 -16.79 -2.25 -23.44
C GLY A 136 -15.30 -2.05 -23.18
N SER A 137 -14.88 -0.80 -23.32
CA SER A 137 -13.49 -0.37 -23.14
C SER A 137 -13.36 0.50 -21.91
N HIS A 138 -12.44 0.14 -21.01
CA HIS A 138 -12.17 0.88 -19.79
C HIS A 138 -10.67 1.18 -19.68
N LEU A 139 -10.32 2.41 -19.42
CA LEU A 139 -8.97 2.84 -19.07
C LEU A 139 -8.96 3.35 -17.63
N PHE A 140 -8.13 2.74 -16.81
CA PHE A 140 -7.88 3.19 -15.45
C PHE A 140 -6.48 3.77 -15.38
N VAL A 141 -6.35 4.91 -14.75
CA VAL A 141 -5.08 5.62 -14.60
C VAL A 141 -4.91 5.95 -13.13
N ASP A 142 -3.80 5.48 -12.54
CA ASP A 142 -3.39 5.90 -11.20
C ASP A 142 -2.12 6.76 -11.31
N VAL A 143 -2.23 8.02 -10.90
CA VAL A 143 -1.12 8.98 -10.94
C VAL A 143 -0.52 9.08 -9.55
N GLY A 144 0.63 8.43 -9.36
CA GLY A 144 1.40 8.46 -8.14
C GLY A 144 2.35 9.66 -8.05
N GLY A 145 3.20 9.67 -7.04
CA GLY A 145 4.21 10.73 -6.86
C GLY A 145 5.57 10.37 -7.45
N GLY A 146 5.69 9.29 -8.21
CA GLY A 146 6.93 8.82 -8.83
C GLY A 146 6.71 7.80 -9.92
N SER A 147 5.47 7.41 -10.15
CA SER A 147 5.06 6.56 -11.28
C SER A 147 3.62 6.85 -11.66
N THR A 148 3.23 6.40 -12.84
CA THR A 148 1.84 6.40 -13.30
C THR A 148 1.54 5.02 -13.85
N GLU A 149 0.50 4.40 -13.32
CA GLU A 149 0.03 3.09 -13.72
C GLU A 149 -1.19 3.23 -14.63
N PHE A 150 -1.16 2.47 -15.72
CA PHE A 150 -2.27 2.35 -16.66
C PHE A 150 -2.77 0.92 -16.64
N PHE A 151 -4.06 0.78 -16.58
CA PHE A 151 -4.73 -0.48 -16.81
C PHE A 151 -5.82 -0.28 -17.86
N TYR A 152 -5.77 -1.11 -18.90
CA TYR A 152 -6.72 -1.07 -20.00
C TYR A 152 -7.45 -2.40 -20.11
N SER A 153 -8.76 -2.36 -20.24
CA SER A 153 -9.63 -3.51 -20.47
C SER A 153 -10.47 -3.26 -21.72
N LEU A 154 -10.40 -4.17 -22.69
CA LEU A 154 -11.19 -4.16 -23.91
C LEU A 154 -11.74 -5.57 -24.16
N ASN A 155 -13.06 -5.77 -24.15
CA ASN A 155 -13.71 -7.03 -24.49
C ASN A 155 -13.02 -8.26 -23.86
N LYS A 156 -12.78 -8.23 -22.53
CA LYS A 156 -12.09 -9.27 -21.74
C LYS A 156 -10.58 -9.32 -21.89
N ILE A 157 -9.98 -8.60 -22.87
CA ILE A 157 -8.54 -8.44 -22.94
C ILE A 157 -8.12 -7.39 -21.92
N LYS A 158 -7.18 -7.76 -21.05
CA LYS A 158 -6.69 -6.90 -19.96
C LYS A 158 -5.18 -6.75 -20.10
N THR A 159 -4.71 -5.52 -20.00
CA THR A 159 -3.28 -5.21 -19.98
C THR A 159 -3.00 -4.09 -18.98
N SER A 160 -1.83 -4.15 -18.37
CA SER A 160 -1.37 -3.13 -17.42
C SER A 160 0.03 -2.64 -17.81
N LYS A 161 0.36 -1.42 -17.46
CA LYS A 161 1.69 -0.84 -17.64
C LYS A 161 1.96 0.24 -16.61
N SER A 162 3.17 0.24 -16.05
CA SER A 162 3.68 1.30 -15.18
C SER A 162 4.76 2.11 -15.88
N PHE A 163 4.74 3.42 -15.69
CA PHE A 163 5.74 4.36 -16.17
C PHE A 163 6.31 5.12 -14.98
N ASN A 164 7.63 5.18 -14.87
CA ASN A 164 8.29 6.05 -13.91
C ASN A 164 8.21 7.51 -14.37
N LEU A 165 8.01 8.43 -13.41
CA LEU A 165 7.98 9.88 -13.63
C LEU A 165 9.35 10.49 -13.37
#